data_168f0c069a272213f3acc93cc9d360fb
#
_entry.id   168f0c069a272213f3acc93cc9d360fb
#
_cell.length_a   1.000
_cell.length_b   1.000
_cell.length_c   1.000
_cell.angle_alpha   90.00
_cell.angle_beta   90.00
_cell.angle_gamma   90.00
#
_symmetry.space_group_name_H-M   'P 1'
#
loop_
_entity.id
_entity.type
_entity.pdbx_description
1 polymer ?
#
loop_
_entity_poly.entity_id
_entity_poly.type
_entity_poly.pdbx_seq_one_letter_code
_entity_poly.pdbx_strand_id
1 'polypeptide(L)'
;MFLKGDRCYSDKCAFDRRGYPPGQHGQRRRKFSDYGIQLREKQKVKRMYGLLEDQFRGSFSKAERARGITGTNLLVFLERRLDNVTYRLGFANSRAQGRQLVRHNHFLVNGRKMNVPSYLVKVGDVIEVREKSKKVAVMADAVEAVVRRGVPAWLELSKEQFQGTVKAYPTREELTMPIQEQLIVELYSK
;
A
#
# COMPACT_ATOMS: atom_id res chain seq x y z
N MET A 1 1.14 -8.56 -10.71
CA MET A 1 1.31 -7.76 -9.46
C MET A 1 1.70 -8.70 -8.33
N PHE A 2 2.82 -8.44 -7.71
CA PHE A 2 3.35 -9.21 -6.59
C PHE A 2 2.87 -8.57 -5.27
N LEU A 3 1.79 -9.12 -4.68
CA LEU A 3 1.11 -8.51 -3.52
C LEU A 3 1.13 -9.37 -2.25
N LYS A 4 1.71 -10.57 -2.31
CA LYS A 4 1.67 -11.56 -1.21
C LYS A 4 3.00 -11.69 -0.44
N GLY A 5 3.87 -10.68 -0.51
CA GLY A 5 5.17 -10.72 0.16
C GLY A 5 6.05 -11.86 -0.37
N ASP A 6 6.75 -12.56 0.51
CA ASP A 6 7.75 -13.58 0.17
C ASP A 6 7.23 -14.72 -0.72
N ARG A 7 5.94 -15.03 -0.62
CA ARG A 7 5.31 -16.02 -1.51
C ARG A 7 5.41 -15.64 -2.99
N CYS A 8 5.52 -14.35 -3.31
CA CYS A 8 5.66 -13.88 -4.68
C CYS A 8 7.07 -14.09 -5.26
N TYR A 9 8.03 -14.41 -4.41
CA TYR A 9 9.44 -14.66 -4.78
C TYR A 9 9.83 -16.13 -4.63
N SER A 10 8.86 -17.01 -4.41
CA SER A 10 9.06 -18.47 -4.31
C SER A 10 8.34 -19.19 -5.45
N ASP A 11 8.70 -20.46 -5.69
CA ASP A 11 8.09 -21.35 -6.70
C ASP A 11 6.57 -21.54 -6.51
N LYS A 12 6.05 -21.13 -5.34
CA LYS A 12 4.61 -21.13 -5.02
C LYS A 12 3.88 -19.91 -5.60
N CYS A 13 4.55 -19.04 -6.35
CA CYS A 13 3.95 -17.88 -6.97
C CYS A 13 2.92 -18.29 -8.03
N ALA A 14 1.66 -17.94 -7.81
CA ALA A 14 0.59 -18.28 -8.76
C ALA A 14 0.73 -17.53 -10.10
N PHE A 15 1.43 -16.38 -10.11
CA PHE A 15 1.66 -15.59 -11.30
C PHE A 15 2.74 -16.23 -12.20
N ASP A 16 3.77 -16.82 -11.61
CA ASP A 16 4.81 -17.52 -12.37
C ASP A 16 4.29 -18.84 -12.97
N ARG A 17 3.42 -19.53 -12.22
CA ARG A 17 2.75 -20.73 -12.72
C ARG A 17 1.75 -20.43 -13.84
N ARG A 18 1.08 -19.26 -13.81
CA ARG A 18 0.07 -18.88 -14.77
C ARG A 18 0.03 -17.36 -14.95
N GLY A 19 0.66 -16.86 -16.02
CA GLY A 19 0.77 -15.43 -16.34
C GLY A 19 -0.46 -14.83 -17.03
N TYR A 20 -1.54 -15.62 -17.26
CA TYR A 20 -2.74 -15.18 -17.97
C TYR A 20 -4.00 -15.33 -17.11
N PRO A 21 -5.08 -14.55 -17.39
CA PRO A 21 -6.34 -14.61 -16.64
C PRO A 21 -6.99 -16.00 -16.72
N PRO A 22 -7.78 -16.39 -15.71
CA PRO A 22 -8.54 -17.64 -15.75
C PRO A 22 -9.66 -17.59 -16.81
N GLY A 23 -10.08 -18.78 -17.27
CA GLY A 23 -11.16 -18.98 -18.21
C GLY A 23 -10.68 -19.34 -19.61
N GLN A 24 -11.62 -19.80 -20.44
CA GLN A 24 -11.37 -20.31 -21.80
C GLN A 24 -10.69 -19.28 -22.72
N HIS A 25 -11.01 -17.99 -22.55
CA HIS A 25 -10.48 -16.90 -23.36
C HIS A 25 -9.29 -16.17 -22.73
N GLY A 26 -8.70 -16.70 -21.65
CA GLY A 26 -7.64 -16.04 -20.90
C GLY A 26 -6.35 -15.77 -21.72
N GLN A 27 -6.08 -16.59 -22.72
CA GLN A 27 -4.88 -16.47 -23.57
C GLN A 27 -5.10 -15.59 -24.82
N ARG A 28 -6.34 -15.23 -25.14
CA ARG A 28 -6.61 -14.38 -26.31
C ARG A 28 -6.11 -12.97 -26.09
N ARG A 29 -5.39 -12.44 -27.08
CA ARG A 29 -5.04 -11.02 -27.13
C ARG A 29 -6.29 -10.20 -27.44
N ARG A 30 -6.64 -9.27 -26.53
CA ARG A 30 -7.72 -8.30 -26.76
C ARG A 30 -7.10 -6.95 -27.09
N LYS A 31 -7.65 -6.27 -28.10
CA LYS A 31 -7.40 -4.84 -28.31
C LYS A 31 -8.09 -4.09 -27.16
N PHE A 32 -7.33 -3.34 -26.40
CA PHE A 32 -7.90 -2.51 -25.33
C PHE A 32 -8.32 -1.17 -25.93
N SER A 33 -9.53 -0.71 -25.62
CA SER A 33 -9.96 0.67 -25.84
C SER A 33 -9.26 1.58 -24.82
N ASP A 34 -9.20 2.89 -25.10
CA ASP A 34 -8.62 3.87 -24.18
C ASP A 34 -9.31 3.83 -22.81
N TYR A 35 -10.64 3.73 -22.80
CA TYR A 35 -11.39 3.49 -21.57
C TYR A 35 -10.94 2.22 -20.84
N GLY A 36 -10.72 1.15 -21.58
CA GLY A 36 -10.24 -0.12 -21.03
C GLY A 36 -8.86 0.02 -20.37
N ILE A 37 -7.93 0.75 -20.96
CA ILE A 37 -6.60 1.02 -20.42
C ILE A 37 -6.71 1.83 -19.13
N GLN A 38 -7.46 2.92 -19.15
CA GLN A 38 -7.72 3.78 -17.98
C GLN A 38 -8.36 3.00 -16.83
N LEU A 39 -9.38 2.20 -17.13
CA LEU A 39 -10.06 1.36 -16.14
C LEU A 39 -9.11 0.33 -15.52
N ARG A 40 -8.28 -0.33 -16.34
CA ARG A 40 -7.31 -1.33 -15.86
C ARG A 40 -6.26 -0.70 -14.95
N GLU A 41 -5.78 0.49 -15.27
CA GLU A 41 -4.83 1.22 -14.43
C GLU A 41 -5.44 1.59 -13.08
N LYS A 42 -6.67 2.13 -13.06
CA LYS A 42 -7.41 2.37 -11.83
C LYS A 42 -7.56 1.10 -10.99
N GLN A 43 -7.99 -0.01 -11.61
CA GLN A 43 -8.18 -1.28 -10.92
C GLN A 43 -6.86 -1.85 -10.38
N LYS A 44 -5.75 -1.64 -11.10
CA LYS A 44 -4.42 -2.02 -10.65
C LYS A 44 -4.07 -1.32 -9.34
N VAL A 45 -4.16 0.01 -9.31
CA VAL A 45 -3.84 0.81 -8.11
C VAL A 45 -4.79 0.48 -6.96
N LYS A 46 -6.10 0.44 -7.22
CA LYS A 46 -7.10 0.08 -6.22
C LYS A 46 -6.78 -1.26 -5.54
N ARG A 47 -6.41 -2.28 -6.31
CA ARG A 47 -6.06 -3.61 -5.79
C ARG A 47 -4.71 -3.63 -5.07
N MET A 48 -3.74 -2.84 -5.50
CA MET A 48 -2.44 -2.71 -4.81
C MET A 48 -2.62 -2.26 -3.36
N TYR A 49 -3.51 -1.28 -3.13
CA TYR A 49 -3.79 -0.74 -1.79
C TYR A 49 -4.95 -1.44 -1.08
N GLY A 50 -5.60 -2.43 -1.71
CA GLY A 50 -6.68 -3.22 -1.10
C GLY A 50 -7.94 -2.41 -0.80
N LEU A 51 -8.29 -1.44 -1.67
CA LEU A 51 -9.42 -0.56 -1.48
C LEU A 51 -10.68 -1.05 -2.21
N LEU A 52 -11.84 -0.71 -1.66
CA LEU A 52 -13.13 -0.78 -2.36
C LEU A 52 -13.31 0.45 -3.27
N GLU A 53 -14.26 0.37 -4.20
CA GLU A 53 -14.46 1.44 -5.19
C GLU A 53 -14.81 2.78 -4.53
N ASP A 54 -15.75 2.77 -3.59
CA ASP A 54 -16.20 3.98 -2.90
C ASP A 54 -15.07 4.65 -2.09
N GLN A 55 -14.24 3.83 -1.44
CA GLN A 55 -13.07 4.32 -0.70
C GLN A 55 -12.03 4.94 -1.63
N PHE A 56 -11.81 4.31 -2.79
CA PHE A 56 -10.88 4.82 -3.78
C PHE A 56 -11.39 6.13 -4.39
N ARG A 57 -12.67 6.18 -4.77
CA ARG A 57 -13.34 7.39 -5.27
C ARG A 57 -13.31 8.52 -4.24
N GLY A 58 -13.58 8.23 -2.96
CA GLY A 58 -13.45 9.21 -1.88
C GLY A 58 -12.02 9.73 -1.70
N SER A 59 -11.00 8.88 -1.91
CA SER A 59 -9.59 9.31 -1.90
C SER A 59 -9.26 10.19 -3.10
N PHE A 60 -9.80 9.87 -4.28
CA PHE A 60 -9.65 10.69 -5.48
C PHE A 60 -10.28 12.08 -5.30
N SER A 61 -11.53 12.17 -4.82
CA SER A 61 -12.20 13.46 -4.57
C SER A 61 -11.44 14.33 -3.55
N LYS A 62 -10.77 13.73 -2.56
CA LYS A 62 -9.88 14.47 -1.65
C LYS A 62 -8.64 14.99 -2.37
N ALA A 63 -8.06 14.19 -3.25
CA ALA A 63 -6.87 14.55 -4.01
C ALA A 63 -7.15 15.68 -5.01
N GLU A 64 -8.30 15.66 -5.63
CA GLU A 64 -8.77 16.69 -6.56
C GLU A 64 -8.95 18.06 -5.88
N ARG A 65 -9.47 18.08 -4.65
CA ARG A 65 -9.64 19.30 -3.85
C ARG A 65 -8.34 19.83 -3.24
N ALA A 66 -7.32 19.02 -3.17
CA ALA A 66 -6.02 19.41 -2.62
C ALA A 66 -5.22 20.23 -3.65
N ARG A 67 -4.45 21.22 -3.18
CA ARG A 67 -3.56 21.99 -4.03
C ARG A 67 -2.47 21.10 -4.65
N GLY A 68 -2.18 21.29 -5.93
CA GLY A 68 -1.15 20.56 -6.67
C GLY A 68 -1.72 19.59 -7.70
N ILE A 69 -0.89 18.65 -8.15
CA ILE A 69 -1.24 17.69 -9.20
C ILE A 69 -2.09 16.58 -8.59
N THR A 70 -3.33 16.43 -9.07
CA THR A 70 -4.33 15.48 -8.55
C THR A 70 -3.80 14.04 -8.49
N GLY A 71 -3.12 13.58 -9.54
CA GLY A 71 -2.56 12.23 -9.59
C GLY A 71 -1.52 11.97 -8.51
N THR A 72 -0.60 12.92 -8.33
CA THR A 72 0.42 12.84 -7.27
C THR A 72 -0.23 12.88 -5.88
N ASN A 73 -1.17 13.81 -5.66
CA ASN A 73 -1.90 13.90 -4.39
C ASN A 73 -2.63 12.58 -4.06
N LEU A 74 -3.26 11.95 -5.05
CA LEU A 74 -3.92 10.66 -4.87
C LEU A 74 -2.92 9.61 -4.35
N LEU A 75 -1.75 9.50 -4.97
CA LEU A 75 -0.73 8.53 -4.56
C LEU A 75 -0.21 8.83 -3.16
N VAL A 76 0.02 10.10 -2.83
CA VAL A 76 0.42 10.53 -1.47
C VAL A 76 -0.63 10.13 -0.44
N PHE A 77 -1.92 10.35 -0.70
CA PHE A 77 -2.99 9.93 0.22
C PHE A 77 -3.06 8.41 0.38
N LEU A 78 -2.83 7.65 -0.69
CA LEU A 78 -2.81 6.20 -0.63
C LEU A 78 -1.61 5.67 0.16
N GLU A 79 -0.43 6.28 0.00
CA GLU A 79 0.77 5.90 0.73
C GLU A 79 0.69 6.25 2.22
N ARG A 80 0.06 7.37 2.58
CA ARG A 80 -0.12 7.82 3.97
C ARG A 80 -1.11 7.00 4.79
N ARG A 81 -1.79 6.04 4.22
CA ARG A 81 -2.71 5.17 4.97
C ARG A 81 -1.96 4.31 5.95
N LEU A 82 -2.47 4.16 7.17
CA LEU A 82 -1.83 3.39 8.23
C LEU A 82 -1.59 1.93 7.85
N ASP A 83 -2.52 1.29 7.13
CA ASP A 83 -2.35 -0.09 6.63
C ASP A 83 -1.16 -0.21 5.66
N ASN A 84 -0.93 0.80 4.83
CA ASN A 84 0.21 0.83 3.94
C ASN A 84 1.51 1.21 4.67
N VAL A 85 1.45 2.18 5.60
CA VAL A 85 2.63 2.61 6.38
C VAL A 85 3.19 1.47 7.22
N THR A 86 2.33 0.67 7.87
CA THR A 86 2.76 -0.52 8.62
C THR A 86 3.47 -1.54 7.74
N TYR A 87 3.02 -1.70 6.48
CA TYR A 87 3.72 -2.52 5.49
C TYR A 87 5.06 -1.90 5.06
N ARG A 88 5.11 -0.58 4.82
CA ARG A 88 6.34 0.14 4.40
C ARG A 88 7.42 0.14 5.49
N LEU A 89 7.03 0.28 6.75
CA LEU A 89 7.90 0.16 7.91
C LEU A 89 8.44 -1.27 8.15
N GLY A 90 7.81 -2.28 7.53
CA GLY A 90 8.23 -3.67 7.69
C GLY A 90 7.57 -4.41 8.83
N PHE A 91 6.55 -3.86 9.47
CA PHE A 91 5.77 -4.58 10.49
C PHE A 91 4.82 -5.64 9.90
N ALA A 92 4.72 -5.68 8.58
CA ALA A 92 3.92 -6.67 7.86
C ALA A 92 4.59 -7.07 6.54
N ASN A 93 4.41 -8.32 6.11
CA ASN A 93 4.93 -8.85 4.85
C ASN A 93 4.09 -8.43 3.63
N SER A 94 2.85 -8.00 3.84
CA SER A 94 1.96 -7.51 2.79
C SER A 94 1.01 -6.44 3.31
N ARG A 95 0.47 -5.62 2.40
CA ARG A 95 -0.54 -4.60 2.76
C ARG A 95 -1.81 -5.23 3.36
N ALA A 96 -2.22 -6.39 2.86
CA ALA A 96 -3.37 -7.12 3.42
C ALA A 96 -3.13 -7.54 4.87
N GLN A 97 -1.94 -8.04 5.19
CA GLN A 97 -1.53 -8.38 6.54
C GLN A 97 -1.43 -7.13 7.42
N GLY A 98 -0.81 -6.03 6.93
CA GLY A 98 -0.76 -4.76 7.65
C GLY A 98 -2.16 -4.26 8.03
N ARG A 99 -3.11 -4.33 7.09
CA ARG A 99 -4.51 -3.98 7.34
C ARG A 99 -5.14 -4.86 8.44
N GLN A 100 -4.90 -6.16 8.42
CA GLN A 100 -5.40 -7.09 9.45
C GLN A 100 -4.81 -6.76 10.82
N LEU A 101 -3.50 -6.56 10.90
CA LEU A 101 -2.82 -6.23 12.16
C LEU A 101 -3.30 -4.90 12.74
N VAL A 102 -3.52 -3.87 11.91
CA VAL A 102 -4.10 -2.60 12.36
C VAL A 102 -5.49 -2.84 12.95
N ARG A 103 -6.37 -3.55 12.24
CA ARG A 103 -7.73 -3.84 12.74
C ARG A 103 -7.75 -4.65 14.03
N HIS A 104 -6.77 -5.52 14.23
CA HIS A 104 -6.61 -6.33 15.43
C HIS A 104 -5.93 -5.56 16.59
N ASN A 105 -5.75 -4.26 16.44
CA ASN A 105 -5.22 -3.38 17.49
C ASN A 105 -3.77 -3.68 17.90
N HIS A 106 -2.93 -4.07 16.97
CA HIS A 106 -1.51 -4.33 17.26
C HIS A 106 -0.65 -3.05 17.28
N PHE A 107 -1.18 -1.90 16.86
CA PHE A 107 -0.44 -0.65 16.73
C PHE A 107 -0.96 0.47 17.63
N LEU A 108 -0.02 1.33 18.00
CA LEU A 108 -0.25 2.63 18.60
C LEU A 108 0.20 3.71 17.61
N VAL A 109 -0.46 4.85 17.60
CA VAL A 109 -0.03 6.07 16.92
C VAL A 109 0.04 7.16 17.97
N ASN A 110 1.24 7.73 18.16
CA ASN A 110 1.52 8.71 19.22
C ASN A 110 1.06 8.22 20.60
N GLY A 111 1.38 6.97 20.94
CA GLY A 111 0.99 6.34 22.22
C GLY A 111 -0.48 5.94 22.34
N ARG A 112 -1.33 6.27 21.36
CA ARG A 112 -2.77 5.96 21.38
C ARG A 112 -3.09 4.77 20.49
N LYS A 113 -3.94 3.86 20.96
CA LYS A 113 -4.40 2.69 20.22
C LYS A 113 -5.15 3.11 18.95
N MET A 114 -4.70 2.61 17.80
CA MET A 114 -5.29 2.91 16.50
C MET A 114 -5.66 1.62 15.76
N ASN A 115 -6.95 1.46 15.41
CA ASN A 115 -7.47 0.30 14.68
C ASN A 115 -8.13 0.66 13.35
N VAL A 116 -7.94 1.89 12.89
CA VAL A 116 -8.49 2.39 11.63
C VAL A 116 -7.45 2.31 10.52
N PRO A 117 -7.54 1.33 9.58
CA PRO A 117 -6.55 1.17 8.50
C PRO A 117 -6.45 2.37 7.56
N SER A 118 -7.54 3.12 7.42
CA SER A 118 -7.61 4.31 6.56
C SER A 118 -7.12 5.60 7.24
N TYR A 119 -6.64 5.52 8.48
CA TYR A 119 -6.03 6.68 9.15
C TYR A 119 -4.87 7.21 8.30
N LEU A 120 -4.87 8.52 8.06
CA LEU A 120 -3.83 9.19 7.29
C LEU A 120 -2.77 9.74 8.24
N VAL A 121 -1.61 9.13 8.24
CA VAL A 121 -0.49 9.58 9.07
C VAL A 121 -0.01 10.97 8.65
N LYS A 122 0.49 11.72 9.63
CA LYS A 122 1.06 13.06 9.46
C LYS A 122 2.56 13.01 9.68
N VAL A 123 3.26 14.03 9.22
CA VAL A 123 4.67 14.23 9.53
C VAL A 123 4.81 14.39 11.04
N GLY A 124 5.77 13.69 11.63
CA GLY A 124 5.99 13.63 13.07
C GLY A 124 5.19 12.53 13.79
N ASP A 125 4.25 11.84 13.12
CA ASP A 125 3.55 10.72 13.75
C ASP A 125 4.53 9.56 14.01
N VAL A 126 4.40 8.99 15.20
CA VAL A 126 5.15 7.83 15.67
C VAL A 126 4.22 6.62 15.69
N ILE A 127 4.57 5.57 14.94
CA ILE A 127 3.83 4.31 14.84
C ILE A 127 4.59 3.24 15.62
N GLU A 128 3.98 2.68 16.64
CA GLU A 128 4.60 1.71 17.54
C GLU A 128 3.82 0.40 17.53
N VAL A 129 4.56 -0.71 17.64
CA VAL A 129 3.96 -2.02 17.91
C VAL A 129 3.70 -2.13 19.41
N ARG A 130 2.49 -2.51 19.82
CA ARG A 130 2.14 -2.71 21.24
C ARG A 130 3.04 -3.77 21.86
N GLU A 131 3.42 -3.58 23.13
CA GLU A 131 4.30 -4.50 23.86
C GLU A 131 3.86 -5.97 23.80
N LYS A 132 2.56 -6.23 24.03
CA LYS A 132 1.98 -7.59 23.93
C LYS A 132 2.11 -8.19 22.53
N SER A 133 2.23 -7.36 21.51
CA SER A 133 2.28 -7.76 20.09
C SER A 133 3.69 -7.97 19.56
N LYS A 134 4.71 -7.45 20.24
CA LYS A 134 6.13 -7.65 19.86
C LYS A 134 6.55 -9.13 19.87
N LYS A 135 5.88 -9.94 20.72
CA LYS A 135 6.12 -11.39 20.81
C LYS A 135 5.49 -12.22 19.69
N VAL A 136 4.73 -11.59 18.79
CA VAL A 136 4.08 -12.29 17.67
C VAL A 136 5.11 -12.59 16.60
N ALA A 137 5.43 -13.86 16.37
CA ALA A 137 6.45 -14.33 15.43
C ALA A 137 6.32 -13.68 14.04
N VAL A 138 5.09 -13.53 13.54
CA VAL A 138 4.82 -12.91 12.23
C VAL A 138 5.34 -11.47 12.12
N MET A 139 5.39 -10.71 13.22
CA MET A 139 5.93 -9.35 13.21
C MET A 139 7.47 -9.35 13.26
N ALA A 140 8.06 -10.23 14.05
CA ALA A 140 9.51 -10.41 14.10
C ALA A 140 10.06 -10.79 12.71
N ASP A 141 9.46 -11.81 12.09
CA ASP A 141 9.81 -12.26 10.74
C ASP A 141 9.68 -11.13 9.70
N ALA A 142 8.63 -10.29 9.82
CA ALA A 142 8.40 -9.18 8.90
C ALA A 142 9.44 -8.07 9.05
N VAL A 143 9.88 -7.76 10.28
CA VAL A 143 10.93 -6.77 10.56
C VAL A 143 12.30 -7.25 10.04
N GLU A 144 12.59 -8.54 10.13
CA GLU A 144 13.79 -9.10 9.51
C GLU A 144 13.73 -9.04 7.98
N ALA A 145 12.58 -9.37 7.40
CA ALA A 145 12.39 -9.33 5.94
C ALA A 145 12.49 -7.91 5.35
N VAL A 146 12.26 -6.86 6.14
CA VAL A 146 12.37 -5.47 5.66
C VAL A 146 13.78 -5.08 5.24
N VAL A 147 14.80 -5.74 5.75
CA VAL A 147 16.20 -5.51 5.36
C VAL A 147 16.39 -5.70 3.86
N ARG A 148 15.74 -6.71 3.29
CA ARG A 148 15.80 -7.01 1.83
C ARG A 148 14.99 -6.01 1.00
N ARG A 149 13.87 -5.51 1.55
CA ARG A 149 12.95 -4.63 0.84
C ARG A 149 13.33 -3.15 0.92
N GLY A 150 14.00 -2.76 1.99
CA GLY A 150 14.30 -1.37 2.33
C GLY A 150 13.10 -0.63 2.94
N VAL A 151 13.39 0.42 3.69
CA VAL A 151 12.40 1.39 4.19
C VAL A 151 12.50 2.64 3.33
N PRO A 152 11.39 3.22 2.84
CA PRO A 152 11.41 4.46 2.08
C PRO A 152 12.02 5.62 2.88
N ALA A 153 12.67 6.56 2.20
CA ALA A 153 13.39 7.67 2.84
C ALA A 153 12.49 8.59 3.70
N TRP A 154 11.21 8.69 3.37
CA TRP A 154 10.23 9.48 4.13
C TRP A 154 9.78 8.84 5.46
N LEU A 155 10.21 7.59 5.72
CA LEU A 155 9.98 6.86 6.97
C LEU A 155 11.31 6.53 7.66
N GLU A 156 11.30 6.49 8.96
CA GLU A 156 12.41 6.01 9.79
C GLU A 156 11.96 4.83 10.62
N LEU A 157 12.76 3.78 10.70
CA LEU A 157 12.47 2.57 11.46
C LEU A 157 13.53 2.33 12.53
N SER A 158 13.09 2.28 13.79
CA SER A 158 13.86 1.72 14.90
C SER A 158 13.44 0.27 15.12
N LYS A 159 14.29 -0.68 14.66
CA LYS A 159 13.98 -2.11 14.74
C LYS A 159 13.91 -2.60 16.18
N GLU A 160 14.85 -2.16 17.02
CA GLU A 160 14.96 -2.57 18.42
C GLU A 160 13.71 -2.18 19.22
N GLN A 161 13.18 -1.00 18.95
CA GLN A 161 12.00 -0.48 19.64
C GLN A 161 10.69 -0.90 19.00
N PHE A 162 10.70 -1.51 17.80
CA PHE A 162 9.51 -1.77 17.00
C PHE A 162 8.68 -0.50 16.76
N GLN A 163 9.38 0.58 16.42
CA GLN A 163 8.84 1.92 16.25
C GLN A 163 9.22 2.49 14.89
N GLY A 164 8.30 3.20 14.27
CA GLY A 164 8.56 3.94 13.04
C GLY A 164 8.06 5.36 13.12
N THR A 165 8.81 6.30 12.55
CA THR A 165 8.48 7.73 12.52
C THR A 165 8.28 8.21 11.08
N VAL A 166 7.30 9.07 10.88
CA VAL A 166 7.05 9.72 9.59
C VAL A 166 7.85 11.00 9.52
N LYS A 167 8.92 11.04 8.69
CA LYS A 167 9.80 12.22 8.53
C LYS A 167 9.23 13.29 7.59
N ALA A 168 8.66 12.83 6.48
CA ALA A 168 8.13 13.69 5.43
C ALA A 168 6.91 13.04 4.77
N TYR A 169 6.27 13.72 3.83
CA TYR A 169 5.32 13.06 2.94
C TYR A 169 6.06 12.44 1.75
N PRO A 170 5.60 11.28 1.25
CA PRO A 170 6.23 10.64 0.12
C PRO A 170 6.19 11.51 -1.14
N THR A 171 7.31 11.60 -1.85
CA THR A 171 7.38 12.24 -3.16
C THR A 171 7.02 11.26 -4.26
N ARG A 172 6.71 11.75 -5.48
CA ARG A 172 6.40 10.88 -6.61
C ARG A 172 7.58 9.95 -6.98
N GLU A 173 8.79 10.44 -6.85
CA GLU A 173 10.03 9.72 -7.17
C GLU A 173 10.28 8.53 -6.25
N GLU A 174 9.89 8.64 -4.99
CA GLU A 174 10.02 7.57 -3.99
C GLU A 174 9.02 6.43 -4.20
N LEU A 175 8.02 6.65 -5.06
CA LEU A 175 7.02 5.63 -5.39
C LEU A 175 7.52 4.77 -6.56
N THR A 176 8.28 3.74 -6.24
CA THR A 176 8.93 2.84 -7.21
C THR A 176 7.95 1.98 -8.03
N MET A 177 6.67 2.01 -7.72
CA MET A 177 5.66 1.23 -8.43
C MET A 177 5.33 1.85 -9.80
N PRO A 178 5.24 1.04 -10.87
CA PRO A 178 4.89 1.52 -12.21
C PRO A 178 3.40 1.88 -12.29
N ILE A 179 3.05 3.06 -11.84
CA ILE A 179 1.69 3.61 -11.84
C ILE A 179 1.64 4.79 -12.81
N GLN A 180 0.65 4.77 -13.70
CA GLN A 180 0.33 5.88 -14.61
C GLN A 180 -0.90 6.61 -14.05
N GLU A 181 -0.66 7.49 -13.09
CA GLU A 181 -1.71 8.22 -12.38
C GLU A 181 -2.56 9.12 -13.28
N GLN A 182 -1.99 9.59 -14.39
CA GLN A 182 -2.70 10.40 -15.37
C GLN A 182 -3.90 9.68 -15.95
N LEU A 183 -3.76 8.39 -16.29
CA LEU A 183 -4.87 7.58 -16.81
C LEU A 183 -6.03 7.45 -15.82
N ILE A 184 -5.72 7.49 -14.52
CA ILE A 184 -6.75 7.44 -13.47
C ILE A 184 -7.48 8.79 -13.39
N VAL A 185 -6.74 9.90 -13.49
CA VAL A 185 -7.32 11.24 -13.51
C VAL A 185 -8.25 11.39 -14.70
N GLU A 186 -7.79 11.02 -15.90
CA GLU A 186 -8.58 11.07 -17.13
C GLU A 186 -9.86 10.23 -17.05
N LEU A 187 -9.81 9.07 -16.39
CA LEU A 187 -10.99 8.22 -16.20
C LEU A 187 -12.08 8.89 -15.34
N TYR A 188 -11.68 9.62 -14.29
CA TYR A 188 -12.60 10.27 -13.38
C TYR A 188 -13.05 11.67 -13.82
N SER A 189 -12.34 12.26 -14.79
CA SER A 189 -12.66 13.58 -15.36
C SER A 189 -13.71 13.52 -16.50
N LYS A 190 -14.20 12.30 -16.80
CA LYS A 190 -15.23 12.06 -17.85
C LYS A 190 -16.63 12.16 -17.29
#